data_a423d56f9a15fe774535b4eaad8998f9
#
_entry.id   a423d56f9a15fe774535b4eaad8998f9
#
_cell.length_a   1.000
_cell.length_b   1.000
_cell.length_c   1.000
_cell.angle_alpha   90.00
_cell.angle_beta   90.00
_cell.angle_gamma   90.00
#
_symmetry.space_group_name_H-M   'P 1'
#
loop_
_entity.id
_entity.type
_entity.pdbx_description
1 polymer ?
#
loop_
_entity_poly.entity_id
_entity_poly.type
_entity_poly.pdbx_seq_one_letter_code
_entity_poly.pdbx_strand_id
1 'polypeptide(L)'
;PAQPSADIALDPCFASDTGAATASSALCRATGVPAANFGNINFQCFSTQCTTLVGGNRRLRPEKSDTISFGVVLQPRVLRGLSATIDYYDIKLNGAIAPFGASAQNIFDNCYGTGAGQNPTQDAANIYCQQIVRDDSGRASGGGPAHI
;
A
#
# COMPACT_ATOMS: atom_id res chain seq x y z
N PRO A 1 -7.89 1.79 -19.04
CA PRO A 1 -8.24 0.44 -18.64
C PRO A 1 -7.20 -0.07 -17.63
N ALA A 2 -7.66 -0.77 -16.57
CA ALA A 2 -6.78 -1.42 -15.64
C ALA A 2 -6.11 -2.63 -16.30
N GLN A 3 -4.85 -2.90 -15.93
CA GLN A 3 -4.08 -4.02 -16.46
C GLN A 3 -3.70 -4.96 -15.31
N PRO A 4 -3.77 -6.29 -15.53
CA PRO A 4 -3.26 -7.25 -14.57
C PRO A 4 -1.73 -7.14 -14.47
N SER A 5 -1.24 -7.17 -13.26
CA SER A 5 0.19 -7.22 -12.92
C SER A 5 0.40 -8.28 -11.83
N ALA A 6 1.54 -8.95 -11.84
CA ALA A 6 1.93 -9.81 -10.75
C ALA A 6 2.67 -8.99 -9.69
N ASP A 7 2.30 -9.17 -8.43
CA ASP A 7 2.95 -8.53 -7.29
C ASP A 7 3.36 -9.59 -6.27
N ILE A 8 4.52 -9.42 -5.67
CA ILE A 8 5.03 -10.37 -4.66
C ILE A 8 4.26 -10.13 -3.37
N ALA A 9 3.46 -11.13 -2.97
CA ALA A 9 2.71 -11.08 -1.74
C ALA A 9 2.36 -12.50 -1.25
N LEU A 10 2.21 -12.66 0.05
CA LEU A 10 1.67 -13.82 0.70
C LEU A 10 0.30 -13.49 1.25
N ASP A 11 -0.72 -14.26 0.83
CA ASP A 11 -2.07 -14.09 1.37
C ASP A 11 -2.14 -14.65 2.80
N PRO A 12 -2.44 -13.82 3.81
CA PRO A 12 -2.45 -14.25 5.21
C PRO A 12 -3.52 -15.28 5.55
N CYS A 13 -4.49 -15.49 4.66
CA CYS A 13 -5.56 -16.48 4.86
C CYS A 13 -5.13 -17.91 4.53
N PHE A 14 -3.99 -18.12 3.91
CA PHE A 14 -3.49 -19.41 3.53
C PHE A 14 -2.12 -19.70 4.17
N ALA A 15 -1.81 -20.98 4.33
CA ALA A 15 -0.47 -21.39 4.73
C ALA A 15 0.54 -21.09 3.62
N SER A 16 1.80 -20.93 3.99
CA SER A 16 2.93 -20.78 3.11
C SER A 16 4.04 -21.78 3.47
N ASP A 17 5.09 -21.85 2.67
CA ASP A 17 6.27 -22.68 2.97
C ASP A 17 6.94 -22.28 4.31
N THR A 18 6.68 -21.06 4.79
CA THR A 18 7.25 -20.52 6.03
C THR A 18 6.35 -20.66 7.25
N GLY A 19 5.07 -21.08 7.09
CA GLY A 19 4.18 -21.21 8.23
C GLY A 19 2.69 -21.33 7.91
N ALA A 20 1.91 -21.43 8.97
CA ALA A 20 0.44 -21.47 8.90
C ALA A 20 -0.15 -20.10 8.54
N ALA A 21 -1.46 -20.09 8.19
CA ALA A 21 -2.22 -18.86 8.00
C ALA A 21 -2.11 -17.92 9.23
N THR A 22 -1.84 -16.66 9.00
CA THR A 22 -1.63 -15.66 10.06
C THR A 22 -2.86 -14.80 10.34
N ALA A 23 -3.79 -14.72 9.38
CA ALA A 23 -5.04 -13.99 9.54
C ALA A 23 -6.10 -14.79 10.30
N SER A 24 -7.08 -14.08 10.90
CA SER A 24 -8.21 -14.73 11.54
C SER A 24 -9.13 -15.40 10.52
N SER A 25 -9.60 -16.63 10.84
CA SER A 25 -10.51 -17.36 9.96
C SER A 25 -11.84 -16.63 9.75
N ALA A 26 -12.27 -15.82 10.72
CA ALA A 26 -13.51 -15.03 10.63
C ALA A 26 -13.39 -13.96 9.55
N LEU A 27 -12.32 -13.17 9.58
CA LEU A 27 -12.08 -12.11 8.58
C LEU A 27 -11.81 -12.69 7.19
N CYS A 28 -11.05 -13.78 7.10
CA CYS A 28 -10.81 -14.46 5.82
C CYS A 28 -12.11 -14.93 5.16
N ARG A 29 -13.04 -15.48 5.94
CA ARG A 29 -14.37 -15.86 5.43
C ARG A 29 -15.18 -14.64 5.02
N ALA A 30 -15.13 -13.58 5.81
CA ALA A 30 -15.84 -12.34 5.49
C ALA A 30 -15.31 -11.64 4.21
N THR A 31 -14.04 -11.88 3.86
CA THR A 31 -13.42 -11.41 2.62
C THR A 31 -13.46 -12.43 1.47
N GLY A 32 -14.23 -13.53 1.60
CA GLY A 32 -14.53 -14.44 0.51
C GLY A 32 -13.74 -15.75 0.47
N VAL A 33 -13.03 -16.12 1.52
CA VAL A 33 -12.35 -17.42 1.58
C VAL A 33 -13.33 -18.50 2.09
N PRO A 34 -13.60 -19.58 1.31
CA PRO A 34 -14.39 -20.70 1.78
C PRO A 34 -13.79 -21.37 3.02
N ALA A 35 -14.64 -21.77 3.97
CA ALA A 35 -14.17 -22.35 5.24
C ALA A 35 -13.28 -23.60 5.04
N ALA A 36 -13.57 -24.41 4.02
CA ALA A 36 -12.79 -25.60 3.67
C ALA A 36 -11.37 -25.30 3.16
N ASN A 37 -11.16 -24.09 2.62
CA ASN A 37 -9.91 -23.72 1.97
C ASN A 37 -9.01 -22.85 2.88
N PHE A 38 -9.54 -22.37 4.00
CA PHE A 38 -8.77 -21.56 4.94
C PHE A 38 -7.55 -22.35 5.47
N GLY A 39 -6.40 -21.71 5.47
CA GLY A 39 -5.15 -22.32 5.93
C GLY A 39 -4.52 -23.34 4.98
N ASN A 40 -5.11 -23.59 3.81
CA ASN A 40 -4.58 -24.57 2.87
C ASN A 40 -3.61 -23.92 1.89
N ILE A 41 -2.37 -24.40 1.88
CA ILE A 41 -1.27 -23.88 1.04
C ILE A 41 -1.56 -23.92 -0.47
N ASN A 42 -2.40 -24.87 -0.91
CA ASN A 42 -2.74 -25.02 -2.33
C ASN A 42 -3.51 -23.82 -2.92
N PHE A 43 -4.08 -22.97 -2.05
CA PHE A 43 -4.79 -21.75 -2.46
C PHE A 43 -3.96 -20.48 -2.27
N GLN A 44 -2.72 -20.60 -1.82
CA GLN A 44 -1.79 -19.47 -1.79
C GLN A 44 -1.56 -18.91 -3.20
N CYS A 45 -1.18 -17.65 -3.31
CA CYS A 45 -0.78 -17.05 -4.59
C CYS A 45 0.34 -17.87 -5.22
N PHE A 46 0.24 -18.16 -6.51
CA PHE A 46 1.19 -19.01 -7.22
C PHE A 46 2.60 -18.39 -7.16
N SER A 47 3.57 -19.15 -6.68
CA SER A 47 4.96 -18.70 -6.51
C SER A 47 5.07 -17.39 -5.74
N THR A 48 4.23 -17.18 -4.70
CA THR A 48 4.15 -15.92 -3.95
C THR A 48 3.77 -14.68 -4.78
N GLN A 49 3.26 -14.88 -5.99
CA GLN A 49 2.83 -13.80 -6.87
C GLN A 49 1.31 -13.73 -6.93
N CYS A 50 0.76 -12.73 -6.23
CA CYS A 50 -0.67 -12.41 -6.33
C CYS A 50 -0.92 -11.54 -7.55
N THR A 51 -2.03 -11.78 -8.25
CA THR A 51 -2.44 -10.92 -9.34
C THR A 51 -3.06 -9.64 -8.79
N THR A 52 -2.59 -8.49 -9.27
CA THR A 52 -3.14 -7.18 -8.96
C THR A 52 -3.67 -6.50 -10.21
N LEU A 53 -4.68 -5.65 -10.08
CA LEU A 53 -5.10 -4.75 -11.15
C LEU A 53 -4.52 -3.36 -10.92
N VAL A 54 -3.68 -2.93 -11.84
CA VAL A 54 -3.07 -1.60 -11.83
C VAL A 54 -3.73 -0.73 -12.88
N GLY A 55 -4.17 0.46 -12.49
CA GLY A 55 -4.84 1.38 -13.41
C GLY A 55 -4.69 2.82 -12.98
N GLY A 56 -4.81 3.74 -13.96
CA GLY A 56 -4.83 5.17 -13.70
C GLY A 56 -6.21 5.66 -13.26
N ASN A 57 -6.23 6.62 -12.37
CA ASN A 57 -7.45 7.31 -11.94
C ASN A 57 -7.67 8.57 -12.79
N ARG A 58 -8.77 8.61 -13.55
CA ARG A 58 -9.15 9.77 -14.37
C ARG A 58 -9.57 11.00 -13.57
N ARG A 59 -9.78 10.85 -12.26
CA ARG A 59 -10.18 11.94 -11.35
C ARG A 59 -8.98 12.54 -10.62
N LEU A 60 -7.75 12.10 -10.90
CA LEU A 60 -6.55 12.68 -10.32
C LEU A 60 -6.48 14.18 -10.65
N ARG A 61 -6.18 14.97 -9.62
CA ARG A 61 -5.87 16.38 -9.77
C ARG A 61 -4.35 16.54 -9.78
N PRO A 62 -3.82 17.54 -10.46
CA PRO A 62 -2.39 17.84 -10.42
C PRO A 62 -1.90 18.08 -9.00
N GLU A 63 -0.73 17.59 -8.68
CA GLU A 63 -0.02 17.96 -7.47
C GLU A 63 0.32 19.46 -7.50
N LYS A 64 0.29 20.10 -6.34
CA LYS A 64 0.67 21.52 -6.18
C LYS A 64 1.75 21.62 -5.13
N SER A 65 2.81 22.33 -5.48
CA SER A 65 3.88 22.65 -4.55
C SER A 65 3.97 24.15 -4.35
N ASP A 66 3.95 24.59 -3.09
CA ASP A 66 4.26 25.96 -2.69
C ASP A 66 5.64 25.95 -2.06
N THR A 67 6.56 26.71 -2.63
CA THR A 67 7.95 26.78 -2.17
C THR A 67 8.33 28.20 -1.83
N ILE A 68 8.82 28.39 -0.62
CA ILE A 68 9.43 29.63 -0.17
C ILE A 68 10.90 29.35 0.13
N SER A 69 11.80 30.11 -0.47
CA SER A 69 13.23 30.01 -0.16
C SER A 69 13.85 31.40 -0.09
N PHE A 70 14.73 31.58 0.88
CA PHE A 70 15.58 32.76 0.95
C PHE A 70 16.96 32.38 1.49
N GLY A 71 18.00 33.08 0.99
CA GLY A 71 19.36 32.82 1.41
C GLY A 71 20.12 34.11 1.66
N VAL A 72 21.11 34.04 2.52
CA VAL A 72 22.01 35.13 2.83
C VAL A 72 23.44 34.65 2.65
N VAL A 73 24.23 35.40 1.86
CA VAL A 73 25.66 35.17 1.68
C VAL A 73 26.42 36.28 2.44
N LEU A 74 27.23 35.87 3.38
CA LEU A 74 28.05 36.76 4.20
C LEU A 74 29.52 36.66 3.77
N GLN A 75 30.07 37.78 3.33
CA GLN A 75 31.50 37.91 2.97
C GLN A 75 32.08 39.13 3.69
N PRO A 76 32.44 39.00 4.98
CA PRO A 76 32.92 40.12 5.77
C PRO A 76 34.30 40.58 5.25
N ARG A 77 34.43 41.87 4.95
CA ARG A 77 35.70 42.45 4.46
C ARG A 77 36.84 42.39 5.47
N VAL A 78 36.51 42.28 6.75
CA VAL A 78 37.46 42.22 7.86
C VAL A 78 38.18 40.86 7.93
N LEU A 79 37.51 39.77 7.48
CA LEU A 79 38.07 38.43 7.47
C LEU A 79 38.22 37.92 6.03
N ARG A 80 39.40 38.22 5.43
CA ARG A 80 39.69 37.81 4.06
C ARG A 80 39.67 36.26 3.94
N GLY A 81 38.94 35.77 2.96
CA GLY A 81 38.79 34.33 2.70
C GLY A 81 37.68 33.65 3.46
N LEU A 82 36.90 34.35 4.31
CA LEU A 82 35.72 33.85 4.93
C LEU A 82 34.48 34.12 4.07
N SER A 83 33.75 33.07 3.72
CA SER A 83 32.42 33.11 3.10
C SER A 83 31.50 32.19 3.86
N ALA A 84 30.32 32.66 4.25
CA ALA A 84 29.27 31.84 4.90
C ALA A 84 27.97 32.06 4.13
N THR A 85 27.24 30.94 3.88
CA THR A 85 25.92 30.98 3.26
C THR A 85 24.93 30.30 4.21
N ILE A 86 23.79 30.94 4.41
CA ILE A 86 22.66 30.41 5.19
C ILE A 86 21.45 30.46 4.28
N ASP A 87 20.87 29.29 4.04
CA ASP A 87 19.67 29.14 3.21
C ASP A 87 18.53 28.54 4.04
N TYR A 88 17.36 29.15 3.92
CA TYR A 88 16.11 28.65 4.46
C TYR A 88 15.20 28.23 3.31
N TYR A 89 14.52 27.10 3.44
CA TYR A 89 13.49 26.68 2.52
C TYR A 89 12.31 26.05 3.27
N ASP A 90 11.11 26.28 2.76
CA ASP A 90 9.84 25.64 3.18
C ASP A 90 9.14 25.17 1.91
N ILE A 91 8.86 23.87 1.84
CA ILE A 91 8.24 23.22 0.69
C ILE A 91 6.98 22.50 1.18
N LYS A 92 5.82 22.94 0.68
CA LYS A 92 4.52 22.30 0.94
C LYS A 92 4.02 21.64 -0.32
N LEU A 93 3.92 20.32 -0.31
CA LEU A 93 3.33 19.53 -1.38
C LEU A 93 1.90 19.16 -1.02
N ASN A 94 0.96 19.53 -1.88
CA ASN A 94 -0.47 19.25 -1.72
C ASN A 94 -0.96 18.31 -2.83
N GLY A 95 -1.73 17.29 -2.45
CA GLY A 95 -2.30 16.34 -3.41
C GLY A 95 -1.27 15.41 -4.03
N ALA A 96 -0.24 15.00 -3.26
CA ALA A 96 0.74 14.02 -3.73
C ALA A 96 0.05 12.76 -4.25
N ILE A 97 0.46 12.31 -5.44
CA ILE A 97 -0.11 11.15 -6.10
C ILE A 97 0.72 9.91 -5.72
N ALA A 98 0.08 8.93 -5.12
CA ALA A 98 0.72 7.67 -4.79
C ALA A 98 -0.21 6.49 -5.15
N PRO A 99 0.34 5.30 -5.45
CA PRO A 99 -0.46 4.09 -5.62
C PRO A 99 -1.20 3.75 -4.33
N PHE A 100 -2.49 3.39 -4.41
CA PHE A 100 -3.24 2.93 -3.26
C PHE A 100 -2.60 1.64 -2.71
N GLY A 101 -2.33 1.61 -1.40
CA GLY A 101 -1.72 0.45 -0.74
C GLY A 101 -0.25 0.19 -1.10
N ALA A 102 0.32 0.88 -2.09
CA ALA A 102 1.69 0.73 -2.61
C ALA A 102 2.03 -0.66 -3.16
N SER A 103 1.53 -1.76 -2.57
CA SER A 103 1.74 -3.15 -3.02
C SER A 103 0.61 -4.06 -2.55
N ALA A 104 0.49 -5.26 -3.13
CA ALA A 104 -0.46 -6.28 -2.69
C ALA A 104 -0.20 -6.70 -1.24
N GLN A 105 1.06 -6.85 -0.84
CA GLN A 105 1.40 -7.19 0.54
C GLN A 105 0.90 -6.13 1.52
N ASN A 106 1.11 -4.84 1.23
CA ASN A 106 0.60 -3.78 2.09
C ASN A 106 -0.94 -3.76 2.19
N ILE A 107 -1.65 -4.12 1.12
CA ILE A 107 -3.10 -4.25 1.16
C ILE A 107 -3.50 -5.38 2.11
N PHE A 108 -2.84 -6.54 2.02
CA PHE A 108 -3.06 -7.66 2.95
C PHE A 108 -2.72 -7.28 4.39
N ASP A 109 -1.57 -6.66 4.62
CA ASP A 109 -1.12 -6.27 5.96
C ASP A 109 -2.08 -5.26 6.61
N ASN A 110 -2.63 -4.32 5.82
CA ASN A 110 -3.58 -3.34 6.32
C ASN A 110 -5.00 -3.91 6.48
N CYS A 111 -5.38 -4.94 5.72
CA CYS A 111 -6.68 -5.61 5.89
C CYS A 111 -6.66 -6.60 7.05
N TYR A 112 -5.65 -7.47 7.14
CA TYR A 112 -5.60 -8.59 8.10
C TYR A 112 -4.75 -8.31 9.32
N GLY A 113 -3.91 -7.28 9.29
CA GLY A 113 -3.05 -6.91 10.40
C GLY A 113 -3.82 -6.27 11.57
N THR A 114 -3.25 -6.41 12.77
CA THR A 114 -3.80 -5.89 14.01
C THR A 114 -2.98 -4.72 14.58
N GLY A 115 -1.92 -4.31 13.87
CA GLY A 115 -1.04 -3.22 14.28
C GLY A 115 -1.71 -1.84 14.18
N ALA A 116 -1.03 -0.84 14.73
CA ALA A 116 -1.49 0.55 14.64
C ALA A 116 -1.57 1.02 13.17
N GLY A 117 -2.72 1.59 12.81
CA GLY A 117 -2.98 2.04 11.42
C GLY A 117 -3.45 0.94 10.48
N GLN A 118 -3.54 -0.32 10.94
CA GLN A 118 -4.07 -1.46 10.20
C GLN A 118 -5.57 -1.65 10.50
N ASN A 119 -6.02 -2.89 10.66
CA ASN A 119 -7.41 -3.24 10.95
C ASN A 119 -7.53 -4.00 12.29
N PRO A 120 -7.32 -3.35 13.44
CA PRO A 120 -7.32 -4.00 14.74
C PRO A 120 -8.68 -4.58 15.14
N THR A 121 -9.76 -4.04 14.59
CA THR A 121 -11.15 -4.53 14.81
C THR A 121 -11.52 -5.72 13.93
N GLN A 122 -10.66 -6.11 12.99
CA GLN A 122 -10.89 -7.17 12.01
C GLN A 122 -12.19 -6.95 11.22
N ASP A 123 -12.45 -5.71 10.84
CA ASP A 123 -13.64 -5.31 10.09
C ASP A 123 -13.43 -5.54 8.59
N ALA A 124 -14.26 -6.36 7.96
CA ALA A 124 -14.25 -6.60 6.52
C ALA A 124 -14.67 -5.38 5.69
N ALA A 125 -15.34 -4.39 6.30
CA ALA A 125 -15.67 -3.11 5.65
C ALA A 125 -14.47 -2.14 5.57
N ASN A 126 -13.33 -2.50 6.15
CA ASN A 126 -12.09 -1.73 6.01
C ASN A 126 -11.75 -1.53 4.52
N ILE A 127 -11.33 -0.32 4.16
CA ILE A 127 -11.06 0.08 2.76
C ILE A 127 -10.03 -0.84 2.06
N TYR A 128 -9.05 -1.34 2.78
CA TYR A 128 -8.06 -2.28 2.23
C TYR A 128 -8.65 -3.67 1.98
N CYS A 129 -9.54 -4.15 2.87
CA CYS A 129 -10.23 -5.42 2.69
C CYS A 129 -11.13 -5.42 1.46
N GLN A 130 -11.78 -4.29 1.18
CA GLN A 130 -12.63 -4.09 0.00
C GLN A 130 -11.86 -4.11 -1.33
N GLN A 131 -10.53 -3.96 -1.30
CA GLN A 131 -9.69 -4.07 -2.50
C GLN A 131 -9.32 -5.52 -2.84
N ILE A 132 -9.57 -6.46 -1.94
CA ILE A 132 -9.24 -7.87 -2.15
C ILE A 132 -10.40 -8.55 -2.85
N VAL A 133 -10.21 -8.91 -4.11
CA VAL A 133 -11.16 -9.71 -4.88
C VAL A 133 -10.66 -11.14 -4.92
N ARG A 134 -11.57 -12.09 -4.66
CA ARG A 134 -11.28 -13.51 -4.62
C ARG A 134 -12.10 -14.26 -5.67
N ASP A 135 -11.54 -15.32 -6.21
CA ASP A 135 -12.26 -16.28 -7.02
C ASP A 135 -13.11 -17.23 -6.13
N ASP A 136 -13.87 -18.14 -6.75
CA ASP A 136 -14.74 -19.09 -6.06
C ASP A 136 -13.96 -20.05 -5.11
N SER A 137 -12.67 -20.22 -5.32
CA SER A 137 -11.80 -21.01 -4.44
C SER A 137 -11.30 -20.22 -3.23
N GLY A 138 -11.49 -18.90 -3.23
CA GLY A 138 -11.00 -17.97 -2.25
C GLY A 138 -9.61 -17.43 -2.50
N ARG A 139 -8.97 -17.77 -3.65
CA ARG A 139 -7.67 -17.24 -4.02
C ARG A 139 -7.80 -15.79 -4.46
N ALA A 140 -6.84 -14.94 -4.06
CA ALA A 140 -6.78 -13.57 -4.54
C ALA A 140 -6.57 -13.56 -6.06
N SER A 141 -7.54 -13.03 -6.82
CA SER A 141 -7.64 -13.13 -8.28
C SER A 141 -7.46 -11.79 -9.01
N GLY A 142 -6.91 -10.80 -8.34
CA GLY A 142 -6.72 -9.46 -8.90
C GLY A 142 -7.79 -8.48 -8.44
N GLY A 143 -7.35 -7.28 -8.15
CA GLY A 143 -8.07 -6.29 -7.38
C GLY A 143 -9.47 -5.94 -7.87
N GLY A 144 -10.28 -5.57 -6.90
CA GLY A 144 -11.51 -4.82 -7.11
C GLY A 144 -11.24 -3.49 -7.82
N PRO A 145 -12.28 -2.74 -8.17
CA PRO A 145 -12.12 -1.47 -8.83
C PRO A 145 -11.21 -0.58 -7.98
N ALA A 146 -10.09 -0.16 -8.55
CA ALA A 146 -9.19 0.79 -7.90
C ALA A 146 -9.98 2.06 -7.59
N HIS A 147 -10.49 2.15 -6.39
CA HIS A 147 -11.05 3.37 -5.84
C HIS A 147 -9.89 4.17 -5.28
N ILE A 148 -9.47 5.15 -6.02
CA ILE A 148 -8.60 6.23 -5.53
C ILE A 148 -9.46 7.48 -5.39
#